data_b6934f3961248383d1a89ac4539f80b5
#
_entry.id   b6934f3961248383d1a89ac4539f80b5
#
_cell.length_a   1.000
_cell.length_b   1.000
_cell.length_c   1.000
_cell.angle_alpha   90.00
_cell.angle_beta   90.00
_cell.angle_gamma   90.00
#
_symmetry.space_group_name_H-M   'P 1'
#
loop_
_entity.id
_entity.type
_entity.pdbx_description
1 polymer ?
#
loop_
_entity_poly.entity_id
_entity_poly.type
_entity_poly.pdbx_seq_one_letter_code
_entity_poly.pdbx_strand_id
1 'polypeptide(L)' 'MARMHYGETKAQREADWMARFADAVVTLEPRHAGRIEWPSAKHFYYEGKQPQDAAAHYVDNRKEG' A
#
# COMPACT_ATOMS: atom_id res chain seq x y z
N MET A 1 15.92 15.13 -22.64
CA MET A 1 15.54 15.36 -22.24
C MET A 1 15.13 15.19 -21.06
N ALA A 2 15.13 15.72 -20.56
CA ALA A 2 14.90 15.72 -19.31
C ALA A 2 13.71 15.14 -18.90
N ARG A 3 12.93 14.92 -19.53
CA ARG A 3 11.82 14.53 -19.14
C ARG A 3 11.77 13.29 -18.63
N MET A 4 12.67 12.62 -18.61
CA MET A 4 12.68 11.42 -18.20
C MET A 4 12.18 11.23 -16.90
N HIS A 5 12.31 12.07 -16.06
CA HIS A 5 11.88 11.77 -14.79
C HIS A 5 10.42 11.81 -14.79
N TYR A 6 9.84 11.99 -15.84
CA TYR A 6 8.53 11.99 -15.82
C TYR A 6 8.05 10.68 -15.65
N GLY A 7 8.78 9.71 -15.65
CA GLY A 7 8.34 8.44 -15.44
C GLY A 7 7.51 8.26 -14.23
N GLU A 8 7.62 9.11 -13.27
CA GLU A 8 6.84 8.95 -12.14
C GLU A 8 5.51 9.56 -12.32
N THR A 9 4.61 8.96 -12.95
CA THR A 9 3.28 9.48 -13.11
C THR A 9 2.53 9.18 -11.83
N LYS A 10 1.32 9.71 -11.73
CA LYS A 10 0.49 9.47 -10.62
C LYS A 10 0.20 8.00 -10.50
N ALA A 11 -0.07 7.33 -11.60
CA ALA A 11 -0.36 5.91 -11.57
C ALA A 11 0.83 5.11 -11.06
N GLN A 12 2.02 5.51 -11.45
CA GLN A 12 3.18 4.83 -11.02
C GLN A 12 3.45 5.03 -9.56
N ARG A 13 3.20 6.21 -9.05
CA ARG A 13 3.37 6.49 -7.66
C ARG A 13 2.41 5.68 -6.82
N GLU A 14 1.17 5.57 -7.29
CA GLU A 14 0.18 4.80 -6.57
C GLU A 14 0.56 3.33 -6.58
N ALA A 15 1.02 2.82 -7.73
CA ALA A 15 1.42 1.42 -7.83
C ALA A 15 2.59 1.11 -6.90
N ASP A 16 3.53 2.03 -6.81
CA ASP A 16 4.68 1.84 -5.94
C ASP A 16 4.24 1.82 -4.48
N TRP A 17 3.34 2.73 -4.11
CA TRP A 17 2.83 2.78 -2.76
C TRP A 17 2.10 1.47 -2.44
N MET A 18 1.30 0.99 -3.36
CA MET A 18 0.53 -0.24 -3.15
C MET A 18 1.47 -1.43 -2.98
N ALA A 19 2.54 -1.47 -3.76
CA ALA A 19 3.49 -2.56 -3.65
C ALA A 19 4.17 -2.54 -2.27
N ARG A 20 4.50 -1.36 -1.78
CA ARG A 20 5.14 -1.26 -0.49
C ARG A 20 4.16 -1.58 0.63
N PHE A 21 2.92 -1.16 0.45
CA PHE A 21 1.88 -1.46 1.41
C PHE A 21 1.67 -2.97 1.50
N ALA A 22 1.54 -3.62 0.35
CA ALA A 22 1.31 -5.06 0.32
C ALA A 22 2.48 -5.80 0.97
N ASP A 23 3.69 -5.38 0.66
CA ASP A 23 4.86 -6.02 1.20
C ASP A 23 4.87 -5.87 2.73
N ALA A 24 4.54 -4.70 3.22
CA ALA A 24 4.51 -4.47 4.65
C ALA A 24 3.42 -5.29 5.33
N VAL A 25 2.26 -5.40 4.70
CA VAL A 25 1.16 -6.18 5.26
C VAL A 25 1.56 -7.65 5.36
N VAL A 26 2.16 -8.18 4.30
CA VAL A 26 2.55 -9.58 4.29
C VAL A 26 3.67 -9.84 5.29
N THR A 27 4.54 -8.85 5.48
CA THR A 27 5.61 -9.00 6.45
C THR A 27 5.02 -9.07 7.86
N LEU A 28 4.00 -8.26 8.13
CA LEU A 28 3.39 -8.26 9.45
C LEU A 28 2.49 -9.47 9.64
N GLU A 29 1.79 -9.86 8.60
CA GLU A 29 0.88 -10.96 8.70
C GLU A 29 0.88 -11.74 7.39
N PRO A 30 1.72 -12.75 7.24
CA PRO A 30 1.86 -13.48 5.98
C PRO A 30 0.59 -14.06 5.40
N ARG A 31 -0.39 -14.33 6.22
CA ARG A 31 -1.61 -14.91 5.68
C ARG A 31 -2.40 -13.97 4.82
N HIS A 32 -2.03 -12.69 4.80
CA HIS A 32 -2.72 -11.75 3.94
C HIS A 32 -2.15 -11.78 2.52
N ALA A 33 -1.13 -12.57 2.26
CA ALA A 33 -0.55 -12.63 0.92
C ALA A 33 -1.61 -13.03 -0.08
N GLY A 34 -1.76 -12.26 -1.13
CA GLY A 34 -2.76 -12.53 -2.15
C GLY A 34 -4.17 -12.25 -1.74
N ARG A 35 -4.37 -11.69 -0.56
CA ARG A 35 -5.72 -11.43 -0.09
C ARG A 35 -5.92 -10.00 0.34
N ILE A 36 -5.17 -9.09 -0.17
CA ILE A 36 -5.28 -7.70 0.23
C ILE A 36 -6.51 -7.07 -0.37
N GLU A 37 -7.27 -6.36 0.45
CA GLU A 37 -8.43 -5.66 -0.01
C GLU A 37 -8.01 -4.32 -0.52
N TRP A 38 -7.85 -4.22 -1.82
CA TRP A 38 -7.34 -3.02 -2.42
C TRP A 38 -8.18 -1.75 -2.21
N PRO A 39 -9.51 -1.83 -2.14
CA PRO A 39 -10.27 -0.62 -1.84
C PRO A 39 -9.89 0.01 -0.51
N SER A 40 -9.60 -0.82 0.50
CA SER A 40 -9.16 -0.32 1.78
C SER A 40 -7.77 0.29 1.67
N ALA A 41 -6.90 -0.35 0.90
CA ALA A 41 -5.56 0.16 0.69
C ALA A 41 -5.61 1.51 0.02
N LYS A 42 -6.48 1.68 -0.97
CA LYS A 42 -6.60 2.92 -1.65
C LYS A 42 -7.06 4.01 -0.72
N HIS A 43 -7.91 3.70 0.19
CA HIS A 43 -8.40 4.68 1.16
C HIS A 43 -7.23 5.23 1.97
N PHE A 44 -6.35 4.37 2.44
CA PHE A 44 -5.19 4.81 3.18
C PHE A 44 -4.26 5.66 2.31
N TYR A 45 -4.13 5.26 1.06
CA TYR A 45 -3.29 5.99 0.14
C TYR A 45 -3.81 7.42 -0.04
N TYR A 46 -5.11 7.58 -0.22
CA TYR A 46 -5.68 8.89 -0.42
C TYR A 46 -5.64 9.73 0.86
N GLU A 47 -5.55 9.08 2.00
CA GLU A 47 -5.42 9.82 3.24
C GLU A 47 -4.00 10.30 3.45
N GLY A 48 -3.07 9.93 2.59
CA GLY A 48 -1.71 10.37 2.71
C GLY A 48 -0.86 9.59 3.70
N LYS A 49 -1.31 8.41 4.11
CA LYS A 49 -0.53 7.63 5.05
C LYS A 49 0.67 7.01 4.39
N GLN A 50 1.70 6.79 5.14
CA GLN A 50 2.86 6.07 4.65
C GLN A 50 2.49 4.61 4.51
N PRO A 51 3.07 3.88 3.58
CA PRO A 51 2.72 2.48 3.38
C PRO A 51 2.87 1.64 4.63
N GLN A 52 3.91 1.88 5.41
CA GLN A 52 4.13 1.12 6.61
C GLN A 52 3.09 1.40 7.67
N ASP A 53 2.72 2.65 7.83
CA ASP A 53 1.71 3.01 8.80
C ASP A 53 0.37 2.45 8.37
N ALA A 54 0.07 2.54 7.09
CA ALA A 54 -1.18 2.02 6.57
C ALA A 54 -1.26 0.52 6.77
N ALA A 55 -0.14 -0.16 6.56
CA ALA A 55 -0.10 -1.60 6.72
C ALA A 55 -0.39 -1.99 8.16
N ALA A 56 0.17 -1.26 9.10
CA ALA A 56 -0.05 -1.55 10.50
C ALA A 56 -1.52 -1.38 10.87
N HIS A 57 -2.14 -0.31 10.38
CA HIS A 57 -3.55 -0.08 10.64
C HIS A 57 -4.40 -1.17 9.98
N TYR A 58 -4.04 -1.53 8.77
CA TYR A 58 -4.79 -2.53 8.04
C TYR A 58 -4.79 -3.87 8.78
N VAL A 59 -3.62 -4.30 9.20
CA VAL A 59 -3.48 -5.56 9.89
C VAL A 59 -4.17 -5.49 11.24
N ASP A 60 -4.01 -4.39 11.94
CA ASP A 60 -4.61 -4.23 13.23
C ASP A 60 -6.13 -4.29 13.16
N ASN A 61 -6.72 -3.67 12.14
CA ASN A 61 -8.14 -3.69 11.99
C ASN A 61 -8.69 -5.07 11.66
N ARG A 62 -7.87 -5.94 11.11
CA ARG A 62 -8.34 -7.26 10.77
C ARG A 62 -7.93 -8.33 11.74
N LYS A 63 -7.22 -7.92 12.81
CA LYS A 63 -6.74 -8.85 13.72
C LYS A 63 -7.77 -9.56 14.45
N GLU A 64 -8.85 -8.97 14.78
CA GLU A 64 -9.76 -9.63 15.48
C GLU A 64 -10.59 -10.37 14.68
N GLY A 65 -10.52 -10.35 13.54
CA GLY A 65 -11.23 -11.06 12.63
C GLY A 65 -11.77 -12.29 12.84
#